data_6babadd10393be3bd26396f44ce9491e
#
_entry.id   6babadd10393be3bd26396f44ce9491e
#
_cell.length_a   1.000
_cell.length_b   1.000
_cell.length_c   1.000
_cell.angle_alpha   90.00
_cell.angle_beta   90.00
_cell.angle_gamma   90.00
#
_symmetry.space_group_name_H-M   'P 1'
#
loop_
_entity.id
_entity.type
_entity.pdbx_description
1 polymer ?
#
loop_
_entity_poly.entity_id
_entity_poly.type
_entity_poly.pdbx_seq_one_letter_code
_entity_poly.pdbx_strand_id
1 'polypeptide(L)'
;MPESQTPLYHHPLPVLEAWLRSLGGRQRANHSSQWDLHQPQWSALVELDVEELRVSWLQDGHQSVRQFPYGLSRADVEAAILAGP
;
A
#
# COMPACT_ATOMS: atom_id res chain seq x y z
N MET A 1 15.30 10.26 -0.94
CA MET A 1 14.09 9.59 -0.44
C MET A 1 14.15 9.49 1.08
N PRO A 2 13.06 9.80 1.79
CA PRO A 2 13.01 9.59 3.24
C PRO A 2 13.25 8.12 3.59
N GLU A 3 13.83 7.87 4.76
CA GLU A 3 14.13 6.52 5.21
C GLU A 3 12.85 5.71 5.45
N SER A 4 12.95 4.39 5.30
CA SER A 4 11.82 3.47 5.45
C SER A 4 11.26 3.46 6.88
N GLN A 5 12.03 3.88 7.87
CA GLN A 5 11.60 3.98 9.26
C GLN A 5 10.81 5.27 9.54
N THR A 6 10.75 6.18 8.58
CA THR A 6 10.00 7.42 8.73
C THR A 6 8.50 7.15 8.56
N PRO A 7 7.62 7.75 9.40
CA PRO A 7 6.18 7.59 9.24
C PRO A 7 5.69 7.98 7.85
N LEU A 8 4.65 7.31 7.38
CA LEU A 8 4.11 7.53 6.03
C LEU A 8 3.74 8.99 5.77
N TYR A 9 3.18 9.68 6.75
CA TYR A 9 2.76 11.07 6.57
C TYR A 9 3.92 12.04 6.33
N HIS A 10 5.17 11.62 6.58
CA HIS A 10 6.36 12.41 6.29
C HIS A 10 6.85 12.22 4.85
N HIS A 11 6.26 11.30 4.09
CA HIS A 11 6.63 11.08 2.70
C HIS A 11 5.72 11.89 1.79
N PRO A 12 6.28 12.68 0.85
CA PRO A 12 5.45 13.32 -0.18
C PRO A 12 4.72 12.28 -1.03
N LEU A 13 3.57 12.64 -1.58
CA LEU A 13 2.79 11.74 -2.40
C LEU A 13 3.60 11.09 -3.54
N PRO A 14 4.44 11.82 -4.30
CA PRO A 14 5.25 11.18 -5.36
C PRO A 14 6.18 10.10 -4.83
N VAL A 15 6.68 10.23 -3.59
CA VAL A 15 7.53 9.22 -2.97
C VAL A 15 6.72 7.97 -2.60
N LEU A 16 5.52 8.15 -2.07
CA LEU A 16 4.62 7.03 -1.78
C LEU A 16 4.22 6.29 -3.06
N GLU A 17 3.94 7.02 -4.12
CA GLU A 17 3.63 6.43 -5.41
C GLU A 17 4.81 5.63 -5.98
N ALA A 18 6.02 6.17 -5.90
CA ALA A 18 7.22 5.45 -6.31
C ALA A 18 7.44 4.19 -5.48
N TRP A 19 7.18 4.26 -4.19
CA TRP A 19 7.25 3.10 -3.31
C TRP A 19 6.27 2.00 -3.72
N LEU A 20 5.01 2.37 -3.97
CA LEU A 20 4.01 1.39 -4.42
C LEU A 20 4.40 0.75 -5.75
N ARG A 21 4.96 1.53 -6.69
CA ARG A 21 5.48 0.98 -7.94
C ARG A 21 6.63 0.01 -7.69
N SER A 22 7.49 0.29 -6.71
CA SER A 22 8.61 -0.60 -6.38
C SER A 22 8.14 -1.93 -5.81
N LEU A 23 6.95 -1.99 -5.23
CA LEU A 23 6.33 -3.22 -4.74
C LEU A 23 5.61 -4.00 -5.85
N GLY A 24 5.63 -3.50 -7.08
CA GLY A 24 4.92 -4.09 -8.19
C GLY A 24 3.50 -3.54 -8.37
N GLY A 25 3.16 -2.47 -7.66
CA GLY A 25 1.84 -1.86 -7.75
C GLY A 25 1.62 -1.13 -9.07
N ARG A 26 0.38 -1.15 -9.54
CA ARG A 26 -0.05 -0.42 -10.73
C ARG A 26 -1.19 0.51 -10.38
N GLN A 27 -1.02 1.78 -10.67
CA GLN A 27 -2.07 2.78 -10.48
C GLN A 27 -3.21 2.50 -11.46
N ARG A 28 -4.45 2.49 -10.95
CA ARG A 28 -5.63 2.16 -11.78
C ARG A 28 -5.91 3.16 -12.89
N ALA A 29 -5.63 4.43 -12.62
CA ALA A 29 -5.78 5.51 -13.59
C ALA A 29 -4.81 6.63 -13.23
N ASN A 30 -4.57 7.56 -14.16
CA ASN A 30 -3.73 8.72 -13.88
C ASN A 30 -4.27 9.48 -12.68
N HIS A 31 -3.39 9.77 -11.72
CA HIS A 31 -3.73 10.51 -10.49
C HIS A 31 -4.72 9.78 -9.57
N SER A 32 -4.97 8.49 -9.81
CA SER A 32 -5.80 7.69 -8.92
C SER A 32 -5.10 7.43 -7.59
N SER A 33 -5.87 7.40 -6.50
CA SER A 33 -5.38 6.95 -5.21
C SER A 33 -5.38 5.42 -5.07
N GLN A 34 -5.89 4.70 -6.07
CA GLN A 34 -6.05 3.25 -6.03
C GLN A 34 -4.95 2.56 -6.82
N TRP A 35 -4.32 1.57 -6.19
CA TRP A 35 -3.19 0.82 -6.73
C TRP A 35 -3.45 -0.67 -6.62
N ASP A 36 -3.23 -1.40 -7.70
CA ASP A 36 -3.37 -2.85 -7.71
C ASP A 36 -2.01 -3.52 -7.52
N LEU A 37 -1.95 -4.47 -6.57
CA LEU A 37 -0.81 -5.35 -6.39
C LEU A 37 -1.23 -6.78 -6.70
N HIS A 38 -0.37 -7.50 -7.44
CA HIS A 38 -0.60 -8.91 -7.78
C HIS A 38 0.57 -9.73 -7.31
N GLN A 39 0.28 -10.74 -6.50
CA GLN A 39 1.24 -11.74 -6.04
C GLN A 39 0.72 -13.14 -6.46
N PRO A 40 1.61 -14.15 -6.54
CA PRO A 40 1.16 -15.48 -6.96
C PRO A 40 0.04 -16.08 -6.13
N GLN A 41 -0.04 -15.75 -4.84
CA GLN A 41 -0.98 -16.34 -3.90
C GLN A 41 -2.16 -15.43 -3.57
N TRP A 42 -2.07 -14.15 -3.88
CA TRP A 42 -3.13 -13.18 -3.57
C TRP A 42 -2.98 -11.93 -4.44
N SER A 43 -4.05 -11.16 -4.51
CA SER A 43 -4.03 -9.82 -5.07
C SER A 43 -4.50 -8.83 -4.02
N ALA A 44 -4.16 -7.57 -4.19
CA ALA A 44 -4.55 -6.54 -3.24
C ALA A 44 -4.86 -5.22 -3.95
N LEU A 45 -5.81 -4.49 -3.37
CA LEU A 45 -6.06 -3.10 -3.72
C LEU A 45 -5.54 -2.24 -2.59
N VAL A 46 -4.61 -1.33 -2.90
CA VAL A 46 -4.09 -0.36 -1.95
C VAL A 46 -4.69 1.00 -2.27
N GLU A 47 -5.33 1.61 -1.27
CA GLU A 47 -5.92 2.93 -1.42
C GLU A 47 -5.20 3.93 -0.52
N LEU A 48 -4.68 5.02 -1.11
CA LEU A 48 -4.09 6.14 -0.37
C LEU A 48 -5.21 7.11 -0.01
N ASP A 49 -5.92 6.81 1.07
CA ASP A 49 -7.01 7.66 1.53
C ASP A 49 -6.48 8.85 2.33
N VAL A 50 -7.35 9.80 2.64
CA VAL A 50 -6.95 11.06 3.32
C VAL A 50 -6.38 10.79 4.71
N GLU A 51 -7.00 9.91 5.48
CA GLU A 51 -6.63 9.67 6.89
C GLU A 51 -5.81 8.41 7.10
N GLU A 52 -5.86 7.48 6.14
CA GLU A 52 -5.25 6.16 6.31
C GLU A 52 -4.96 5.53 4.96
N LEU A 53 -4.06 4.55 4.97
CA LEU A 53 -3.83 3.68 3.84
C LEU A 53 -4.66 2.43 4.06
N ARG A 54 -5.50 2.06 3.08
CA ARG A 54 -6.35 0.88 3.18
C ARG A 54 -5.86 -0.19 2.21
N VAL A 55 -5.77 -1.42 2.70
CA VAL A 55 -5.39 -2.56 1.86
C VAL A 55 -6.49 -3.61 1.92
N SER A 56 -6.97 -4.00 0.74
CA SER A 56 -7.95 -5.07 0.59
C SER A 56 -7.29 -6.23 -0.14
N TRP A 57 -7.05 -7.34 0.55
CA TRP A 57 -6.49 -8.55 -0.07
C TRP A 57 -7.59 -9.47 -0.55
N LEU A 58 -7.33 -10.15 -1.66
CA LEU A 58 -8.19 -11.22 -2.17
C LEU A 58 -7.35 -12.47 -2.35
N GLN A 59 -7.75 -13.57 -1.67
CA GLN A 59 -7.08 -14.85 -1.74
C GLN A 59 -8.12 -15.97 -1.69
N ASP A 60 -8.14 -16.81 -2.72
CA ASP A 60 -9.05 -17.96 -2.82
C ASP A 60 -10.53 -17.59 -2.59
N GLY A 61 -10.96 -16.44 -3.12
CA GLY A 61 -12.31 -15.94 -2.96
C GLY A 61 -12.61 -15.29 -1.63
N HIS A 62 -11.63 -15.22 -0.72
CA HIS A 62 -11.75 -14.56 0.57
C HIS A 62 -11.15 -13.18 0.54
N GLN A 63 -11.87 -12.19 1.06
CA GLN A 63 -11.41 -10.81 1.15
C GLN A 63 -11.04 -10.47 2.59
N SER A 64 -9.90 -9.81 2.76
CA SER A 64 -9.43 -9.29 4.05
C SER A 64 -9.08 -7.82 3.87
N VAL A 65 -9.51 -6.97 4.79
CA VAL A 65 -9.26 -5.53 4.74
C VAL A 65 -8.54 -5.10 6.00
N ARG A 66 -7.47 -4.31 5.85
CA ARG A 66 -6.79 -3.65 6.96
C ARG A 66 -6.56 -2.19 6.63
N GLN A 67 -6.57 -1.38 7.68
CA GLN A 67 -6.33 0.06 7.60
C GLN A 67 -5.05 0.36 8.36
N PHE A 68 -4.19 1.19 7.76
CA PHE A 68 -2.90 1.56 8.34
C PHE A 68 -2.87 3.06 8.55
N PRO A 69 -2.76 3.53 9.80
CA PRO A 69 -2.58 4.95 10.06
C PRO A 69 -1.29 5.46 9.43
N TYR A 70 -1.29 6.68 8.94
CA TYR A 70 -0.08 7.28 8.35
C TYR A 70 1.02 7.56 9.38
N GLY A 71 0.74 7.36 10.66
CA GLY A 71 1.77 7.42 11.70
C GLY A 71 2.71 6.22 11.73
N LEU A 72 2.34 5.11 11.08
CA LEU A 72 3.21 3.94 10.97
C LEU A 72 4.34 4.19 9.97
N SER A 73 5.48 3.54 10.18
CA SER A 73 6.61 3.66 9.26
C SER A 73 6.32 2.93 7.95
N ARG A 74 6.97 3.40 6.87
CA ARG A 74 6.87 2.75 5.58
C ARG A 74 7.31 1.28 5.65
N ALA A 75 8.39 0.99 6.41
CA ALA A 75 8.89 -0.37 6.55
C ALA A 75 7.86 -1.29 7.21
N ASP A 76 7.16 -0.82 8.25
CA ASP A 76 6.16 -1.62 8.94
C ASP A 76 4.95 -1.89 8.05
N VAL A 77 4.48 -0.89 7.33
CA VAL A 77 3.35 -1.04 6.42
C VAL A 77 3.74 -1.95 5.24
N GLU A 78 4.92 -1.78 4.68
CA GLU A 78 5.41 -2.65 3.60
C GLU A 78 5.45 -4.12 4.05
N ALA A 79 6.01 -4.39 5.22
CA ALA A 79 6.06 -5.75 5.75
C ALA A 79 4.67 -6.34 5.91
N ALA A 80 3.72 -5.57 6.41
CA ALA A 80 2.34 -6.03 6.58
C ALA A 80 1.65 -6.30 5.24
N ILE A 81 1.85 -5.43 4.25
CA ILE A 81 1.27 -5.61 2.91
C ILE A 81 1.81 -6.89 2.26
N LEU A 82 3.12 -7.07 2.29
CA LEU A 82 3.78 -8.20 1.64
C LEU A 82 3.58 -9.52 2.39
N ALA A 83 3.24 -9.47 3.66
CA ALA A 83 2.87 -10.67 4.42
C ALA A 83 1.56 -11.28 3.89
N GLY A 84 0.72 -10.49 3.24
CA GLY A 84 -0.55 -10.93 2.70
C GLY A 84 -1.68 -10.93 3.72
N PRO A 85 -2.80 -11.50 3.35
CA PRO A 85 -3.99 -11.53 4.20
C PRO A 85 -3.84 -12.37 5.46
#